data_52c963eb407b0c7089f6c54d9806cfa1
#
_entry.id   52c963eb407b0c7089f6c54d9806cfa1
#
_cell.length_a   1.000
_cell.length_b   1.000
_cell.length_c   1.000
_cell.angle_alpha   90.00
_cell.angle_beta   90.00
_cell.angle_gamma   90.00
#
_symmetry.space_group_name_H-M   'P 1'
#
loop_
_entity.id
_entity.type
_entity.pdbx_description
1 polymer ?
#
loop_
_entity_poly.entity_id
_entity_poly.type
_entity_poly.pdbx_seq_one_letter_code
_entity_poly.pdbx_strand_id
1 'polypeptide(L)'
;QRQMCIRDSYDDVQKILDGDKKLIEKYADVYDMITSARDLERVLNAKRRNRGSINFISEEPKFTIKDGKVLDVAPYPYYESNLIIEEFMLLANETVAEFMYHTELPFVYRVHEAPNKEKVLEFKKFVSSFNYNFVVHQSMHASEYQKLLDDIKGTAEERIISKVMLRSMQ
;
A
#
# COMPACT_ATOMS: atom_id res chain seq x y z
N GLN A 1 -19.74 -26.13 17.83
CA GLN A 1 -19.25 -24.89 18.47
C GLN A 1 -18.47 -24.10 17.42
N ARG A 2 -19.06 -22.99 16.96
CA ARG A 2 -18.30 -22.00 16.20
C ARG A 2 -17.28 -21.41 17.18
N GLN A 3 -16.02 -21.73 17.02
CA GLN A 3 -14.96 -20.93 17.63
C GLN A 3 -15.20 -19.49 17.17
N MET A 4 -15.49 -18.62 18.12
CA MET A 4 -15.49 -17.18 17.82
C MET A 4 -14.08 -16.84 17.32
N CYS A 5 -13.99 -16.36 16.09
CA CYS A 5 -12.74 -15.80 15.60
C CYS A 5 -12.30 -14.71 16.57
N ILE A 6 -11.16 -14.90 17.18
CA ILE A 6 -10.51 -13.85 17.98
C ILE A 6 -10.20 -12.74 16.97
N ARG A 7 -10.84 -11.60 17.14
CA ARG A 7 -10.65 -10.44 16.28
C ARG A 7 -9.55 -9.60 16.88
N ASP A 8 -8.32 -9.89 16.49
CA ASP A 8 -7.18 -9.10 16.91
C ASP A 8 -7.15 -7.76 16.15
N SER A 9 -6.64 -6.73 16.83
CA SER A 9 -6.46 -5.43 16.22
C SER A 9 -5.06 -5.29 15.61
N TYR A 10 -4.91 -4.45 14.59
CA TYR A 10 -3.61 -4.07 14.05
C TYR A 10 -2.68 -3.52 15.13
N ASP A 11 -3.24 -2.81 16.12
CA ASP A 11 -2.49 -2.24 17.24
C ASP A 11 -1.85 -3.33 18.12
N ASP A 12 -2.58 -4.42 18.42
CA ASP A 12 -2.06 -5.51 19.25
C ASP A 12 -1.01 -6.32 18.48
N VAL A 13 -1.25 -6.62 17.22
CA VAL A 13 -0.26 -7.31 16.37
C VAL A 13 1.00 -6.46 16.22
N GLN A 14 0.86 -5.13 16.03
CA GLN A 14 2.03 -4.25 15.96
C GLN A 14 2.84 -4.29 17.27
N LYS A 15 2.21 -4.21 18.42
CA LYS A 15 2.90 -4.31 19.71
C LYS A 15 3.60 -5.65 19.90
N ILE A 16 3.02 -6.75 19.42
CA ILE A 16 3.67 -8.06 19.41
C ILE A 16 4.95 -8.02 18.56
N LEU A 17 4.87 -7.44 17.35
CA LEU A 17 6.02 -7.28 16.45
C LEU A 17 7.10 -6.35 17.04
N ASP A 18 6.69 -5.35 17.82
CA ASP A 18 7.58 -4.43 18.54
C ASP A 18 8.17 -5.03 19.82
N GLY A 19 7.75 -6.23 20.22
CA GLY A 19 8.33 -6.98 21.33
C GLY A 19 7.63 -6.78 22.69
N ASP A 20 6.36 -6.42 22.75
CA ASP A 20 5.58 -6.36 23.99
C ASP A 20 5.45 -7.75 24.62
N LYS A 21 6.18 -7.99 25.70
CA LYS A 21 6.27 -9.30 26.37
C LYS A 21 4.92 -9.81 26.87
N LYS A 22 4.03 -8.92 27.33
CA LYS A 22 2.72 -9.32 27.86
C LYS A 22 1.80 -9.82 26.74
N LEU A 23 1.84 -9.17 25.58
CA LEU A 23 1.07 -9.60 24.43
C LEU A 23 1.67 -10.84 23.78
N ILE A 24 2.99 -10.96 23.72
CA ILE A 24 3.67 -12.17 23.23
C ILE A 24 3.28 -13.38 24.10
N GLU A 25 3.27 -13.24 25.41
CA GLU A 25 2.85 -14.32 26.33
C GLU A 25 1.36 -14.67 26.17
N LYS A 26 0.51 -13.65 26.03
CA LYS A 26 -0.93 -13.83 25.82
C LYS A 26 -1.25 -14.56 24.50
N TYR A 27 -0.47 -14.31 23.45
CA TYR A 27 -0.67 -14.84 22.10
C TYR A 27 0.45 -15.81 21.69
N ALA A 28 1.03 -16.50 22.66
CA ALA A 28 2.17 -17.40 22.44
C ALA A 28 1.89 -18.53 21.42
N ASP A 29 0.65 -18.99 21.36
CA ASP A 29 0.17 -20.02 20.42
C ASP A 29 0.17 -19.58 18.95
N VAL A 30 0.10 -18.29 18.68
CA VAL A 30 0.09 -17.72 17.31
C VAL A 30 1.32 -16.84 17.03
N TYR A 31 2.22 -16.66 17.97
CA TYR A 31 3.39 -15.79 17.84
C TYR A 31 4.27 -16.14 16.64
N ASP A 32 4.60 -17.44 16.47
CA ASP A 32 5.42 -17.92 15.37
C ASP A 32 4.73 -17.71 14.01
N MET A 33 3.41 -17.81 13.97
CA MET A 33 2.63 -17.54 12.77
C MET A 33 2.69 -16.04 12.41
N ILE A 34 2.55 -15.14 13.40
CA ILE A 34 2.62 -13.68 13.20
C ILE A 34 4.01 -13.28 12.68
N THR A 35 5.07 -13.79 13.28
CA THR A 35 6.45 -13.50 12.83
C THR A 35 6.74 -14.05 11.44
N SER A 36 6.28 -15.26 11.13
CA SER A 36 6.40 -15.87 9.80
C SER A 36 5.60 -15.07 8.75
N ALA A 37 4.41 -14.59 9.12
CA ALA A 37 3.59 -13.75 8.25
C ALA A 37 4.28 -12.43 7.91
N ARG A 38 4.93 -11.78 8.89
CA ARG A 38 5.76 -10.59 8.67
C ARG A 38 6.93 -10.88 7.72
N ASP A 39 7.64 -11.98 7.93
CA ASP A 39 8.79 -12.31 7.10
C ASP A 39 8.36 -12.62 5.65
N LEU A 40 7.21 -13.26 5.46
CA LEU A 40 6.62 -13.47 4.14
C LEU A 40 6.18 -12.15 3.50
N GLU A 41 5.56 -11.23 4.28
CA GLU A 41 5.21 -9.88 3.82
C GLU A 41 6.44 -9.18 3.21
N ARG A 42 7.56 -9.19 3.92
CA ARG A 42 8.80 -8.56 3.45
C ARG A 42 9.29 -9.12 2.12
N VAL A 43 9.19 -10.42 1.93
CA VAL A 43 9.55 -11.09 0.67
C VAL A 43 8.58 -10.68 -0.46
N LEU A 44 7.28 -10.66 -0.20
CA LEU A 44 6.25 -10.28 -1.17
C LEU A 44 6.38 -8.80 -1.57
N ASN A 45 6.57 -7.93 -0.59
CA ASN A 45 6.77 -6.50 -0.80
C ASN A 45 8.03 -6.22 -1.64
N ALA A 46 9.15 -6.87 -1.32
CA ALA A 46 10.38 -6.77 -2.10
C ALA A 46 10.17 -7.24 -3.56
N LYS A 47 9.48 -8.37 -3.77
CA LYS A 47 9.14 -8.88 -5.10
C LYS A 47 8.26 -7.88 -5.87
N ARG A 48 7.25 -7.31 -5.22
CA ARG A 48 6.34 -6.32 -5.80
C ARG A 48 7.07 -5.03 -6.17
N ARG A 49 7.94 -4.52 -5.29
CA ARG A 49 8.77 -3.34 -5.57
C ARG A 49 9.73 -3.56 -6.75
N ASN A 50 10.39 -4.73 -6.82
CA ASN A 50 11.27 -5.08 -7.94
C ASN A 50 10.51 -5.17 -9.28
N ARG A 51 9.23 -5.57 -9.25
CA ARG A 51 8.33 -5.56 -10.42
C ARG A 51 7.92 -4.14 -10.84
N GLY A 52 8.16 -3.13 -9.99
CA GLY A 52 7.89 -1.73 -10.26
C GLY A 52 6.52 -1.25 -9.75
N SER A 53 6.03 -1.79 -8.64
CA SER A 53 4.80 -1.27 -8.02
C SER A 53 5.01 0.15 -7.50
N ILE A 54 3.97 0.97 -7.62
CA ILE A 54 3.95 2.34 -7.14
C ILE A 54 3.30 2.36 -5.76
N ASN A 55 4.00 2.89 -4.76
CA ASN A 55 3.49 3.06 -3.42
C ASN A 55 3.17 4.53 -3.16
N PHE A 56 1.88 4.87 -3.21
CA PHE A 56 1.40 6.18 -2.77
C PHE A 56 1.19 6.17 -1.26
N ILE A 57 1.81 7.12 -0.57
CA ILE A 57 1.52 7.36 0.84
C ILE A 57 0.21 8.16 0.90
N SER A 58 -0.85 7.53 1.39
CA SER A 58 -2.15 8.18 1.64
C SER A 58 -2.32 8.36 3.15
N GLU A 59 -2.41 9.60 3.60
CA GLU A 59 -2.77 9.90 4.97
C GLU A 59 -4.29 9.94 5.10
N GLU A 60 -4.87 8.87 5.67
CA GLU A 60 -6.29 8.85 6.00
C GLU A 60 -6.52 9.53 7.36
N PRO A 61 -7.50 10.42 7.49
CA PRO A 61 -7.79 11.05 8.77
C PRO A 61 -8.52 10.09 9.71
N LYS A 62 -8.02 9.96 10.93
CA LYS A 62 -8.70 9.29 12.05
C LYS A 62 -9.38 10.34 12.90
N PHE A 63 -10.70 10.24 13.01
CA PHE A 63 -11.51 11.13 13.83
C PHE A 63 -11.75 10.52 15.21
N THR A 64 -11.42 11.26 16.26
CA THR A 64 -11.81 10.91 17.63
C THR A 64 -13.14 11.60 17.94
N ILE A 65 -14.22 10.81 18.04
CA ILE A 65 -15.58 11.34 18.26
C ILE A 65 -16.02 10.95 19.67
N LYS A 66 -16.51 11.93 20.44
CA LYS A 66 -17.15 11.74 21.73
C LYS A 66 -18.45 12.56 21.79
N ASP A 67 -19.52 11.93 22.23
CA ASP A 67 -20.86 12.55 22.36
C ASP A 67 -21.32 13.26 21.07
N GLY A 68 -21.03 12.65 19.91
CA GLY A 68 -21.39 13.21 18.59
C GLY A 68 -20.53 14.41 18.13
N LYS A 69 -19.50 14.78 18.90
CA LYS A 69 -18.56 15.87 18.55
C LYS A 69 -17.18 15.31 18.20
N VAL A 70 -16.59 15.85 17.14
CA VAL A 70 -15.19 15.55 16.79
C VAL A 70 -14.29 16.26 17.78
N LEU A 71 -13.50 15.52 18.55
CA LEU A 71 -12.56 16.04 19.54
C LEU A 71 -11.17 16.22 18.94
N ASP A 72 -10.77 15.33 18.04
CA ASP A 72 -9.44 15.34 17.45
C ASP A 72 -9.46 14.74 16.05
N VAL A 73 -8.52 15.17 15.21
CA VAL A 73 -8.27 14.65 13.87
C VAL A 73 -6.77 14.40 13.74
N ALA A 74 -6.39 13.13 13.66
CA ALA A 74 -5.00 12.70 13.50
C ALA A 74 -4.84 11.82 12.25
N PRO A 75 -3.64 11.68 11.67
CA PRO A 75 -3.40 10.68 10.65
C PRO A 75 -3.71 9.27 11.20
N TYR A 76 -4.35 8.44 10.37
CA TYR A 76 -4.53 7.03 10.74
C TYR A 76 -3.15 6.35 10.80
N PRO A 77 -2.81 5.70 11.91
CA PRO A 77 -1.52 5.04 12.01
C PRO A 77 -1.46 3.86 11.02
N TYR A 78 -0.41 3.83 10.22
CA TYR A 78 -0.15 2.77 9.26
C TYR A 78 1.03 1.93 9.73
N TYR A 79 0.75 0.73 10.16
CA TYR A 79 1.70 -0.17 10.82
C TYR A 79 2.22 -1.27 9.89
N GLU A 80 3.31 -1.95 10.28
CA GLU A 80 3.78 -3.17 9.62
C GLU A 80 2.69 -4.27 9.63
N SER A 81 1.89 -4.33 10.69
CA SER A 81 0.73 -5.23 10.78
C SER A 81 -0.33 -5.00 9.68
N ASN A 82 -0.51 -3.76 9.22
CA ASN A 82 -1.37 -3.45 8.07
C ASN A 82 -0.75 -3.97 6.76
N LEU A 83 0.57 -3.81 6.58
CA LEU A 83 1.29 -4.29 5.41
C LEU A 83 1.20 -5.80 5.21
N ILE A 84 1.23 -6.58 6.31
CA ILE A 84 1.05 -8.04 6.25
C ILE A 84 -0.26 -8.38 5.56
N ILE A 85 -1.36 -7.77 5.99
CA ILE A 85 -2.68 -8.05 5.43
C ILE A 85 -2.78 -7.54 4.00
N GLU A 86 -2.24 -6.35 3.71
CA GLU A 86 -2.23 -5.77 2.36
C GLU A 86 -1.53 -6.70 1.36
N GLU A 87 -0.30 -7.15 1.65
CA GLU A 87 0.45 -8.03 0.75
C GLU A 87 -0.25 -9.38 0.56
N PHE A 88 -0.87 -9.93 1.61
CA PHE A 88 -1.62 -11.18 1.51
C PHE A 88 -2.91 -11.02 0.68
N MET A 89 -3.61 -9.89 0.82
CA MET A 89 -4.78 -9.58 -0.02
C MET A 89 -4.38 -9.43 -1.49
N LEU A 90 -3.27 -8.73 -1.76
CA LEU A 90 -2.76 -8.56 -3.12
C LEU A 90 -2.37 -9.91 -3.74
N LEU A 91 -1.63 -10.75 -2.99
CA LEU A 91 -1.26 -12.08 -3.44
C LEU A 91 -2.49 -12.95 -3.74
N ALA A 92 -3.50 -12.93 -2.84
CA ALA A 92 -4.73 -13.68 -3.05
C ALA A 92 -5.49 -13.19 -4.30
N ASN A 93 -5.61 -11.88 -4.48
CA ASN A 93 -6.28 -11.29 -5.64
C ASN A 93 -5.56 -11.63 -6.95
N GLU A 94 -4.23 -11.52 -6.99
CA GLU A 94 -3.43 -11.89 -8.16
C GLU A 94 -3.59 -13.39 -8.48
N THR A 95 -3.49 -14.25 -7.47
CA THR A 95 -3.60 -15.71 -7.65
C THR A 95 -4.98 -16.11 -8.16
N VAL A 96 -6.05 -15.55 -7.60
CA VAL A 96 -7.43 -15.83 -8.05
C VAL A 96 -7.65 -15.34 -9.47
N ALA A 97 -7.19 -14.12 -9.79
CA ALA A 97 -7.34 -13.56 -11.13
C ALA A 97 -6.59 -14.39 -12.18
N GLU A 98 -5.36 -14.82 -11.89
CA GLU A 98 -4.54 -15.67 -12.75
C GLU A 98 -5.18 -17.07 -12.93
N PHE A 99 -5.65 -17.69 -11.86
CA PHE A 99 -6.34 -18.97 -11.91
C PHE A 99 -7.59 -18.89 -12.79
N MET A 100 -8.44 -17.88 -12.61
CA MET A 100 -9.65 -17.70 -13.40
C MET A 100 -9.34 -17.41 -14.89
N TYR A 101 -8.26 -16.66 -15.16
CA TYR A 101 -7.81 -16.41 -16.52
C TYR A 101 -7.43 -17.71 -17.24
N HIS A 102 -6.66 -18.59 -16.60
CA HIS A 102 -6.23 -19.86 -17.17
C HIS A 102 -7.34 -20.90 -17.29
N THR A 103 -8.39 -20.80 -16.49
CA THR A 103 -9.56 -21.70 -16.56
C THR A 103 -10.55 -21.28 -17.65
N GLU A 104 -10.38 -20.08 -18.25
CA GLU A 104 -11.27 -19.50 -19.28
C GLU A 104 -12.75 -19.42 -18.83
N LEU A 105 -13.00 -19.43 -17.54
CA LEU A 105 -14.36 -19.28 -17.00
C LEU A 105 -14.76 -17.79 -17.00
N PRO A 106 -16.06 -17.48 -17.18
CA PRO A 106 -16.55 -16.11 -17.09
C PRO A 106 -16.23 -15.51 -15.70
N PHE A 107 -15.51 -14.41 -15.68
CA PHE A 107 -15.09 -13.74 -14.45
C PHE A 107 -15.06 -12.22 -14.64
N VAL A 108 -15.31 -11.48 -13.58
CA VAL A 108 -15.26 -10.01 -13.59
C VAL A 108 -13.89 -9.54 -13.13
N TYR A 109 -13.15 -8.89 -14.01
CA TYR A 109 -11.83 -8.32 -13.70
C TYR A 109 -11.93 -6.81 -13.50
N ARG A 110 -11.20 -6.29 -12.51
CA ARG A 110 -10.94 -4.87 -12.42
C ARG A 110 -9.66 -4.58 -13.21
N VAL A 111 -9.78 -3.82 -14.27
CA VAL A 111 -8.65 -3.44 -15.12
C VAL A 111 -8.38 -1.94 -15.00
N HIS A 112 -7.12 -1.57 -15.22
CA HIS A 112 -6.69 -0.18 -15.37
C HIS A 112 -6.02 -0.04 -16.74
N GLU A 113 -6.45 0.97 -17.47
CA GLU A 113 -5.85 1.30 -18.75
C GLU A 113 -4.47 1.96 -18.57
N ALA A 114 -3.69 1.99 -19.66
CA ALA A 114 -2.43 2.72 -19.65
C ALA A 114 -2.70 4.23 -19.46
N PRO A 115 -1.85 4.96 -18.74
CA PRO A 115 -1.99 6.39 -18.53
C PRO A 115 -2.09 7.16 -19.86
N ASN A 116 -2.94 8.19 -19.91
CA ASN A 116 -3.09 9.04 -21.08
C ASN A 116 -1.78 9.81 -21.34
N LYS A 117 -1.26 9.72 -22.57
CA LYS A 117 0.03 10.33 -22.96
C LYS A 117 0.05 11.85 -22.75
N GLU A 118 -1.05 12.54 -23.00
CA GLU A 118 -1.14 14.00 -22.81
C GLU A 118 -1.02 14.35 -21.34
N LYS A 119 -1.75 13.65 -20.46
CA LYS A 119 -1.66 13.85 -19.00
C LYS A 119 -0.25 13.56 -18.46
N VAL A 120 0.42 12.52 -19.00
CA VAL A 120 1.81 12.21 -18.63
C VAL A 120 2.77 13.32 -19.05
N LEU A 121 2.60 13.91 -20.23
CA LEU A 121 3.41 15.04 -20.70
C LEU A 121 3.15 16.32 -19.88
N GLU A 122 1.91 16.58 -19.50
CA GLU A 122 1.57 17.68 -18.58
C GLU A 122 2.20 17.46 -17.20
N PHE A 123 2.12 16.24 -16.70
CA PHE A 123 2.79 15.87 -15.44
C PHE A 123 4.30 16.09 -15.52
N LYS A 124 4.95 15.67 -16.62
CA LYS A 124 6.38 15.93 -16.84
C LYS A 124 6.71 17.42 -16.77
N LYS A 125 5.94 18.29 -17.44
CA LYS A 125 6.15 19.74 -17.39
C LYS A 125 6.01 20.27 -15.98
N PHE A 126 4.99 19.79 -15.25
CA PHE A 126 4.76 20.17 -13.85
C PHE A 126 5.94 19.79 -12.96
N VAL A 127 6.43 18.56 -13.03
CA VAL A 127 7.56 18.06 -12.23
C VAL A 127 8.86 18.80 -12.56
N SER A 128 9.07 19.14 -13.84
CA SER A 128 10.25 19.89 -14.28
C SER A 128 10.30 21.30 -13.68
N SER A 129 9.15 21.91 -13.31
CA SER A 129 9.13 23.20 -12.62
C SER A 129 9.69 23.17 -11.19
N PHE A 130 9.81 21.98 -10.61
CA PHE A 130 10.45 21.72 -9.33
C PHE A 130 11.90 21.19 -9.46
N ASN A 131 12.48 21.26 -10.68
CA ASN A 131 13.82 20.76 -11.00
C ASN A 131 13.99 19.22 -10.87
N TYR A 132 12.93 18.44 -10.84
CA TYR A 132 13.01 16.99 -10.93
C TYR A 132 12.98 16.53 -12.38
N ASN A 133 13.76 15.50 -12.68
CA ASN A 133 13.82 14.91 -14.01
C ASN A 133 12.84 13.70 -14.08
N PHE A 134 11.83 13.82 -14.94
CA PHE A 134 10.90 12.73 -15.22
C PHE A 134 10.97 12.37 -16.70
N VAL A 135 11.47 11.18 -17.01
CA VAL A 135 11.66 10.71 -18.38
C VAL A 135 10.39 10.03 -18.85
N VAL A 136 9.87 10.49 -20.01
CA VAL A 136 8.67 9.91 -20.62
C VAL A 136 9.10 9.07 -21.81
N HIS A 137 8.80 7.77 -21.76
CA HIS A 137 9.01 6.80 -22.84
C HIS A 137 7.71 6.52 -23.61
N GLN A 138 7.80 5.86 -24.77
CA GLN A 138 6.61 5.43 -25.54
C GLN A 138 5.72 4.48 -24.75
N SER A 139 6.34 3.60 -23.93
CA SER A 139 5.68 2.75 -22.95
C SER A 139 6.20 3.15 -21.58
N MET A 140 5.33 3.69 -20.73
CA MET A 140 5.67 4.07 -19.36
C MET A 140 5.61 2.85 -18.47
N HIS A 141 6.71 2.59 -17.76
CA HIS A 141 6.75 1.56 -16.71
C HIS A 141 6.47 2.16 -15.34
N ALA A 142 5.79 1.40 -14.49
CA ALA A 142 5.49 1.82 -13.11
C ALA A 142 6.75 2.17 -12.30
N SER A 143 7.88 1.54 -12.63
CA SER A 143 9.19 1.82 -12.02
C SER A 143 9.68 3.27 -12.20
N GLU A 144 9.33 3.93 -13.32
CA GLU A 144 9.70 5.33 -13.54
C GLU A 144 8.99 6.27 -12.56
N TYR A 145 7.71 5.98 -12.30
CA TYR A 145 6.93 6.73 -11.31
C TYR A 145 7.42 6.48 -9.90
N GLN A 146 7.75 5.22 -9.57
CA GLN A 146 8.28 4.88 -8.24
C GLN A 146 9.62 5.57 -7.99
N LYS A 147 10.49 5.64 -8.99
CA LYS A 147 11.78 6.34 -8.91
C LYS A 147 11.60 7.82 -8.55
N LEU A 148 10.65 8.50 -9.21
CA LEU A 148 10.34 9.89 -8.87
C LEU A 148 9.79 10.01 -7.44
N LEU A 149 8.93 9.08 -6.98
CA LEU A 149 8.41 9.08 -5.61
C LEU A 149 9.54 8.89 -4.58
N ASP A 150 10.52 8.04 -4.89
CA ASP A 150 11.69 7.85 -4.03
C ASP A 150 12.57 9.11 -3.99
N ASP A 151 12.72 9.83 -5.11
CA ASP A 151 13.50 11.08 -5.22
C ASP A 151 12.86 12.25 -4.44
N ILE A 152 11.53 12.32 -4.41
CA ILE A 152 10.80 13.41 -3.71
C ILE A 152 10.49 13.10 -2.25
N LYS A 153 10.79 11.89 -1.79
CA LYS A 153 10.44 11.44 -0.44
C LYS A 153 11.04 12.34 0.64
N GLY A 154 10.21 12.82 1.54
CA GLY A 154 10.60 13.71 2.66
C GLY A 154 10.83 15.17 2.24
N THR A 155 10.59 15.54 0.99
CA THR A 155 10.65 16.94 0.53
C THR A 155 9.32 17.66 0.74
N ALA A 156 9.34 19.00 0.71
CA ALA A 156 8.12 19.81 0.84
C ALA A 156 7.14 19.60 -0.34
N GLU A 157 7.66 19.19 -1.49
CA GLU A 157 6.92 18.97 -2.73
C GLU A 157 6.30 17.58 -2.84
N GLU A 158 6.71 16.62 -1.99
CA GLU A 158 6.26 15.22 -2.03
C GLU A 158 4.75 15.11 -2.14
N ARG A 159 4.03 15.82 -1.28
CA ARG A 159 2.57 15.73 -1.21
C ARG A 159 1.87 16.21 -2.48
N ILE A 160 2.34 17.31 -3.06
CA ILE A 160 1.72 17.90 -4.25
C ILE A 160 2.08 17.07 -5.49
N ILE A 161 3.34 16.65 -5.64
CA ILE A 161 3.80 15.87 -6.79
C ILE A 161 3.11 14.50 -6.79
N SER A 162 3.03 13.80 -5.65
CA SER A 162 2.34 12.51 -5.54
C SER A 162 0.86 12.61 -5.90
N LYS A 163 0.18 13.69 -5.49
CA LYS A 163 -1.24 13.90 -5.81
C LYS A 163 -1.47 14.18 -7.30
N VAL A 164 -0.62 14.98 -7.92
CA VAL A 164 -0.70 15.28 -9.37
C VAL A 164 -0.32 14.03 -10.18
N MET A 165 0.68 13.27 -9.75
CA MET A 165 1.05 11.99 -10.33
C MET A 165 -0.14 11.03 -10.37
N LEU A 166 -0.81 10.81 -9.23
CA LEU A 166 -1.97 9.92 -9.15
C LEU A 166 -3.08 10.32 -10.12
N ARG A 167 -3.33 11.63 -10.28
CA ARG A 167 -4.32 12.15 -11.24
C ARG A 167 -3.90 11.96 -12.70
N SER A 168 -2.61 11.96 -13.00
CA SER A 168 -2.11 11.76 -14.36
C SER A 168 -2.24 10.30 -14.83
N MET A 169 -2.48 9.38 -13.91
CA MET A 169 -2.64 7.95 -14.16
C MET A 169 -4.12 7.51 -14.34
N GLN A 170 -5.07 8.43 -14.17
CA GLN A 170 -6.52 8.17 -14.29
C GLN A 170 -7.08 8.54 -15.66
#